data_29c58eb7fb74c3c5bf0404030b363db1
#
_entry.id   29c58eb7fb74c3c5bf0404030b363db1
#
_cell.length_a   1.000
_cell.length_b   1.000
_cell.length_c   1.000
_cell.angle_alpha   90.00
_cell.angle_beta   90.00
_cell.angle_gamma   90.00
#
_symmetry.space_group_name_H-M   'P 1'
#
loop_
_entity.id
_entity.type
_entity.pdbx_description
1 polymer ?
#
loop_
_entity_poly.entity_id
_entity_poly.type
_entity_poly.pdbx_seq_one_letter_code
_entity_poly.pdbx_strand_id
1 'polypeptide(L)'
;MGVPLTLKKGLPAPNLSRAFFMTTDGTTGGSILMRKLLKKAKDEGVKLLVNTKAFALVTDPEGNVTGVQAKTPDGVKSFMATKGVIITTGGFSANEEMRVMYMGPWAARLNLRGSLRNTGENILMTRPLGAKLVNMTEFYAGPIVPETHANPARISNSAYGMIVGKDGKRCVDESLGQAIRSKLLPQ
;
A
#
# COMPACT_ATOMS: atom_id res chain seq x y z
N MET A 1 -10.31 -15.90 14.95
CA MET A 1 -9.11 -15.05 15.12
C MET A 1 -9.26 -13.94 16.16
N GLY A 2 -10.43 -13.65 16.69
CA GLY A 2 -10.68 -12.74 17.83
C GLY A 2 -9.99 -11.37 17.72
N VAL A 3 -10.06 -10.69 16.56
CA VAL A 3 -9.59 -9.32 16.43
C VAL A 3 -10.70 -8.39 16.93
N PRO A 4 -10.43 -7.52 17.92
CA PRO A 4 -11.43 -6.59 18.40
C PRO A 4 -11.77 -5.59 17.29
N LEU A 5 -13.06 -5.43 17.01
CA LEU A 5 -13.59 -4.51 16.02
C LEU A 5 -14.52 -3.51 16.71
N THR A 6 -14.30 -2.22 16.48
CA THR A 6 -15.19 -1.17 16.93
C THR A 6 -15.94 -0.58 15.75
N LEU A 7 -17.27 -0.52 15.85
CA LEU A 7 -18.10 0.14 14.84
C LEU A 7 -18.03 1.66 15.03
N LYS A 8 -17.57 2.38 14.01
CA LYS A 8 -17.72 3.83 13.90
C LYS A 8 -18.88 4.17 12.97
N LYS A 9 -19.86 4.93 13.48
CA LYS A 9 -20.93 5.53 12.71
C LYS A 9 -20.53 6.93 12.25
N GLY A 10 -21.07 7.38 11.12
CA GLY A 10 -20.91 8.77 10.67
C GLY A 10 -19.52 9.10 10.13
N LEU A 11 -18.89 8.20 9.37
CA LEU A 11 -17.72 8.57 8.59
C LEU A 11 -18.12 9.55 7.49
N PRO A 12 -17.33 10.62 7.26
CA PRO A 12 -17.57 11.59 6.21
C PRO A 12 -17.20 11.00 4.84
N ALA A 13 -17.97 10.02 4.40
CA ALA A 13 -17.88 9.47 3.05
C ALA A 13 -19.30 9.23 2.55
N PRO A 14 -19.66 9.74 1.38
CA PRO A 14 -21.04 9.72 0.89
C PRO A 14 -21.64 8.31 0.77
N ASN A 15 -20.81 7.27 0.74
CA ASN A 15 -21.24 5.89 0.52
C ASN A 15 -20.98 4.96 1.71
N LEU A 16 -20.47 5.46 2.84
CA LEU A 16 -20.13 4.63 4.02
C LEU A 16 -20.86 5.14 5.25
N SER A 17 -22.02 4.56 5.54
CA SER A 17 -22.78 4.88 6.75
C SER A 17 -22.14 4.31 8.02
N ARG A 18 -21.24 3.34 7.90
CA ARG A 18 -20.57 2.69 9.01
C ARG A 18 -19.30 1.95 8.53
N ALA A 19 -18.28 1.90 9.39
CA ALA A 19 -17.10 1.09 9.19
C ALA A 19 -16.66 0.45 10.51
N PHE A 20 -16.07 -0.73 10.44
CA PHE A 20 -15.45 -1.38 11.58
C PHE A 20 -13.97 -1.02 11.63
N PHE A 21 -13.52 -0.55 12.78
CA PHE A 21 -12.12 -0.24 13.04
C PHE A 21 -11.57 -1.21 14.08
N MET A 22 -10.38 -1.71 13.81
CA MET A 22 -9.62 -2.43 14.83
C MET A 22 -8.98 -1.40 15.74
N THR A 23 -9.58 -1.17 16.90
CA THR A 23 -9.05 -0.22 17.87
C THR A 23 -8.98 -0.89 19.23
N THR A 24 -7.87 -0.70 19.91
CA THR A 24 -7.75 -0.93 21.35
C THR A 24 -6.71 0.06 21.90
N ASP A 25 -7.00 0.68 23.01
CA ASP A 25 -6.08 1.32 23.97
C ASP A 25 -4.85 2.05 23.37
N GLY A 26 -5.06 2.82 22.30
CA GLY A 26 -4.00 3.61 21.66
C GLY A 26 -3.08 2.82 20.70
N THR A 27 -3.22 1.51 20.60
CA THR A 27 -2.47 0.71 19.65
C THR A 27 -3.14 0.74 18.28
N THR A 28 -2.36 0.87 17.20
CA THR A 28 -2.90 0.85 15.84
C THR A 28 -3.45 -0.52 15.49
N GLY A 29 -4.68 -0.57 14.95
CA GLY A 29 -5.36 -1.82 14.62
C GLY A 29 -4.58 -2.72 13.66
N GLY A 30 -3.80 -2.13 12.74
CA GLY A 30 -2.94 -2.87 11.83
C GLY A 30 -1.87 -3.71 12.55
N SER A 31 -1.24 -3.16 13.59
CA SER A 31 -0.22 -3.92 14.34
C SER A 31 -0.82 -5.07 15.15
N ILE A 32 -2.05 -4.91 15.66
CA ILE A 32 -2.78 -5.99 16.34
C ILE A 32 -3.10 -7.10 15.35
N LEU A 33 -3.64 -6.75 14.18
CA LEU A 33 -3.95 -7.72 13.13
C LEU A 33 -2.70 -8.50 12.73
N MET A 34 -1.60 -7.79 12.43
CA MET A 34 -0.36 -8.43 12.00
C MET A 34 0.22 -9.38 13.05
N ARG A 35 0.23 -9.00 14.33
CA ARG A 35 0.67 -9.91 15.40
C ARG A 35 -0.16 -11.19 15.46
N LYS A 36 -1.48 -11.08 15.31
CA LYS A 36 -2.37 -12.25 15.31
C LYS A 36 -2.18 -13.13 14.08
N LEU A 37 -2.01 -12.52 12.89
CA LEU A 37 -1.75 -13.24 11.64
C LEU A 37 -0.40 -13.98 11.69
N LEU A 38 0.66 -13.31 12.17
CA LEU A 38 1.98 -13.91 12.30
C LEU A 38 1.97 -15.08 13.31
N LYS A 39 1.26 -14.90 14.44
CA LYS A 39 1.08 -16.00 15.39
C LYS A 39 0.37 -17.18 14.74
N LYS A 40 -0.74 -16.93 14.05
CA LYS A 40 -1.52 -17.98 13.36
C LYS A 40 -0.66 -18.69 12.31
N ALA A 41 0.08 -17.95 11.49
CA ALA A 41 0.97 -18.51 10.48
C ALA A 41 2.02 -19.43 11.12
N LYS A 42 2.62 -19.01 12.24
CA LYS A 42 3.58 -19.82 12.99
C LYS A 42 2.93 -21.09 13.55
N ASP A 43 1.75 -20.97 14.15
CA ASP A 43 1.00 -22.09 14.72
C ASP A 43 0.63 -23.13 13.65
N GLU A 44 0.43 -22.69 12.39
CA GLU A 44 0.17 -23.54 11.21
C GLU A 44 1.44 -24.04 10.51
N GLY A 45 2.62 -23.82 11.09
CA GLY A 45 3.89 -24.30 10.55
C GLY A 45 4.43 -23.52 9.35
N VAL A 46 3.91 -22.32 9.06
CA VAL A 46 4.42 -21.47 7.98
C VAL A 46 5.82 -20.97 8.33
N LYS A 47 6.78 -21.20 7.44
CA LYS A 47 8.15 -20.71 7.59
C LYS A 47 8.23 -19.25 7.16
N LEU A 48 8.51 -18.36 8.10
CA LEU A 48 8.72 -16.93 7.84
C LEU A 48 10.21 -16.67 7.63
N LEU A 49 10.56 -16.10 6.48
CA LEU A 49 11.90 -15.63 6.16
C LEU A 49 11.92 -14.10 6.18
N VAL A 50 12.67 -13.52 7.09
CA VAL A 50 12.90 -12.06 7.17
C VAL A 50 14.20 -11.68 6.44
N ASN A 51 14.39 -10.39 6.16
CA ASN A 51 15.54 -9.88 5.42
C ASN A 51 15.77 -10.63 4.09
N THR A 52 14.68 -11.09 3.48
CA THR A 52 14.68 -11.89 2.26
C THR A 52 13.85 -11.15 1.21
N LYS A 53 14.51 -10.60 0.19
CA LYS A 53 13.89 -9.80 -0.86
C LYS A 53 13.74 -10.63 -2.13
N ALA A 54 12.50 -11.01 -2.47
CA ALA A 54 12.18 -11.62 -3.76
C ALA A 54 12.40 -10.61 -4.90
N PHE A 55 12.98 -11.06 -6.03
CA PHE A 55 13.26 -10.18 -7.16
C PHE A 55 12.99 -10.83 -8.54
N ALA A 56 12.84 -12.14 -8.62
CA ALA A 56 12.52 -12.84 -9.87
C ALA A 56 11.67 -14.09 -9.60
N LEU A 57 10.86 -14.47 -10.56
CA LEU A 57 10.16 -15.74 -10.58
C LEU A 57 11.00 -16.79 -11.31
N VAL A 58 10.95 -18.03 -10.84
CA VAL A 58 11.54 -19.18 -11.50
C VAL A 58 10.47 -19.84 -12.36
N THR A 59 10.78 -20.14 -13.61
CA THR A 59 9.87 -20.84 -14.52
C THR A 59 10.49 -22.14 -15.02
N ASP A 60 9.62 -23.09 -15.38
CA ASP A 60 10.01 -24.26 -16.16
C ASP A 60 10.16 -23.91 -17.65
N PRO A 61 10.61 -24.86 -18.50
CA PRO A 61 10.72 -24.64 -19.95
C PRO A 61 9.39 -24.32 -20.64
N GLU A 62 8.27 -24.73 -20.07
CA GLU A 62 6.91 -24.48 -20.55
C GLU A 62 6.39 -23.09 -20.14
N GLY A 63 7.14 -22.37 -19.30
CA GLY A 63 6.80 -21.03 -18.81
C GLY A 63 5.94 -21.00 -17.55
N ASN A 64 5.68 -22.13 -16.89
CA ASN A 64 4.94 -22.15 -15.63
C ASN A 64 5.84 -21.68 -14.48
N VAL A 65 5.24 -20.91 -13.55
CA VAL A 65 5.98 -20.45 -12.38
C VAL A 65 6.14 -21.58 -11.37
N THR A 66 7.39 -21.96 -11.11
CA THR A 66 7.78 -23.06 -10.21
C THR A 66 8.49 -22.59 -8.95
N GLY A 67 8.75 -21.29 -8.80
CA GLY A 67 9.44 -20.79 -7.62
C GLY A 67 9.74 -19.31 -7.67
N VAL A 68 10.56 -18.87 -6.73
CA VAL A 68 11.00 -17.48 -6.61
C VAL A 68 12.49 -17.40 -6.27
N GLN A 69 13.20 -16.45 -6.86
CA GLN A 69 14.55 -16.08 -6.45
C GLN A 69 14.51 -14.90 -5.48
N ALA A 70 15.30 -14.99 -4.42
CA ALA A 70 15.40 -13.94 -3.43
C ALA A 70 16.84 -13.69 -2.98
N LYS A 71 17.11 -12.42 -2.67
CA LYS A 71 18.34 -12.01 -1.96
C LYS A 71 18.11 -12.24 -0.47
N THR A 72 18.99 -13.03 0.12
CA THR A 72 19.02 -13.33 1.55
C THR A 72 20.33 -12.80 2.16
N PRO A 73 20.48 -12.76 3.49
CA PRO A 73 21.77 -12.42 4.11
C PRO A 73 22.94 -13.30 3.66
N ASP A 74 22.66 -14.56 3.29
CA ASP A 74 23.66 -15.52 2.83
C ASP A 74 23.86 -15.55 1.31
N GLY A 75 23.28 -14.60 0.58
CA GLY A 75 23.35 -14.54 -0.88
C GLY A 75 22.02 -14.81 -1.58
N VAL A 76 22.08 -15.06 -2.88
CA VAL A 76 20.89 -15.37 -3.70
C VAL A 76 20.49 -16.82 -3.51
N LYS A 77 19.20 -17.05 -3.23
CA LYS A 77 18.62 -18.39 -3.09
C LYS A 77 17.35 -18.52 -3.93
N SER A 78 17.13 -19.71 -4.47
CA SER A 78 15.88 -20.11 -5.11
C SER A 78 15.00 -20.90 -4.16
N PHE A 79 13.74 -20.55 -4.08
CA PHE A 79 12.73 -21.24 -3.28
C PHE A 79 11.72 -21.85 -4.24
N MET A 80 11.67 -23.18 -4.31
CA MET A 80 10.77 -23.87 -5.23
C MET A 80 9.40 -24.08 -4.59
N ALA A 81 8.37 -24.00 -5.42
CA ALA A 81 6.97 -24.14 -5.01
C ALA A 81 6.31 -25.29 -5.78
N THR A 82 5.69 -26.21 -5.07
CA THR A 82 5.02 -27.38 -5.69
C THR A 82 3.59 -27.08 -6.14
N LYS A 83 2.96 -26.05 -5.61
CA LYS A 83 1.57 -25.68 -5.93
C LYS A 83 1.44 -24.33 -6.61
N GLY A 84 2.37 -23.40 -6.40
CA GLY A 84 2.36 -22.06 -6.99
C GLY A 84 2.96 -21.01 -6.07
N VAL A 85 3.09 -19.80 -6.58
CA VAL A 85 3.62 -18.64 -5.87
C VAL A 85 2.53 -17.58 -5.73
N ILE A 86 2.26 -17.15 -4.50
CA ILE A 86 1.33 -16.05 -4.21
C ILE A 86 2.14 -14.79 -3.99
N ILE A 87 1.86 -13.73 -4.76
CA ILE A 87 2.58 -12.47 -4.72
C ILE A 87 1.70 -11.42 -4.02
N THR A 88 2.17 -10.90 -2.88
CA THR A 88 1.47 -9.89 -2.08
C THR A 88 2.41 -8.75 -1.68
N THR A 89 3.37 -8.40 -2.55
CA THR A 89 4.45 -7.43 -2.29
C THR A 89 4.00 -5.96 -2.31
N GLY A 90 2.72 -5.68 -2.48
CA GLY A 90 2.17 -4.32 -2.49
C GLY A 90 2.32 -3.63 -3.85
N GLY A 91 2.25 -2.31 -3.85
CA GLY A 91 2.36 -1.48 -5.05
C GLY A 91 3.76 -0.89 -5.26
N PHE A 92 3.82 0.22 -6.01
CA PHE A 92 5.07 0.90 -6.37
C PHE A 92 5.18 2.33 -5.81
N SER A 93 4.40 2.68 -4.79
CA SER A 93 4.34 4.06 -4.27
C SER A 93 5.68 4.60 -3.73
N ALA A 94 6.60 3.72 -3.32
CA ALA A 94 7.94 4.09 -2.87
C ALA A 94 8.99 4.13 -4.01
N ASN A 95 8.60 3.75 -5.23
CA ASN A 95 9.47 3.78 -6.41
C ASN A 95 9.15 5.02 -7.25
N GLU A 96 10.02 6.04 -7.16
CA GLU A 96 9.83 7.31 -7.86
C GLU A 96 9.84 7.13 -9.37
N GLU A 97 10.75 6.33 -9.91
CA GLU A 97 10.85 6.08 -11.35
C GLU A 97 9.56 5.46 -11.90
N MET A 98 9.00 4.48 -11.19
CA MET A 98 7.72 3.88 -11.58
C MET A 98 6.57 4.86 -11.43
N ARG A 99 6.57 5.71 -10.40
CA ARG A 99 5.55 6.76 -10.28
C ARG A 99 5.60 7.71 -11.48
N VAL A 100 6.79 8.20 -11.83
CA VAL A 100 6.96 9.07 -12.99
C VAL A 100 6.56 8.37 -14.29
N MET A 101 6.98 7.12 -14.47
CA MET A 101 6.68 6.32 -15.66
C MET A 101 5.18 6.14 -15.89
N TYR A 102 4.43 5.83 -14.84
CA TYR A 102 3.01 5.47 -14.98
C TYR A 102 2.04 6.63 -14.73
N MET A 103 2.43 7.61 -13.91
CA MET A 103 1.54 8.70 -13.48
C MET A 103 1.95 10.05 -14.08
N GLY A 104 3.17 10.18 -14.57
CA GLY A 104 3.73 11.40 -15.14
C GLY A 104 4.72 12.13 -14.23
N PRO A 105 5.43 13.15 -14.77
CA PRO A 105 6.54 13.85 -14.09
C PRO A 105 6.16 14.50 -12.75
N TRP A 106 4.91 14.90 -12.59
CA TRP A 106 4.41 15.51 -11.34
C TRP A 106 4.51 14.56 -10.15
N ALA A 107 4.47 13.25 -10.40
CA ALA A 107 4.49 12.24 -9.33
C ALA A 107 5.85 12.11 -8.63
N ALA A 108 6.93 12.67 -9.22
CA ALA A 108 8.23 12.79 -8.56
C ALA A 108 8.15 13.64 -7.28
N ARG A 109 7.30 14.67 -7.28
CA ARG A 109 7.16 15.61 -6.16
C ARG A 109 6.27 15.10 -5.02
N LEU A 110 5.64 13.94 -5.17
CA LEU A 110 4.78 13.39 -4.13
C LEU A 110 5.61 12.81 -2.98
N ASN A 111 5.33 13.29 -1.78
CA ASN A 111 5.88 12.69 -0.57
C ASN A 111 5.25 11.33 -0.31
N LEU A 112 6.06 10.34 0.03
CA LEU A 112 5.58 9.01 0.36
C LEU A 112 4.87 9.01 1.72
N ARG A 113 3.61 8.61 1.74
CA ARG A 113 2.81 8.41 2.95
C ARG A 113 2.68 6.92 3.33
N GLY A 114 2.97 6.03 2.41
CA GLY A 114 2.83 4.58 2.56
C GLY A 114 4.11 3.89 3.04
N SER A 115 4.16 2.58 2.83
CA SER A 115 5.33 1.78 3.15
C SER A 115 6.50 2.06 2.22
N LEU A 116 7.68 2.27 2.78
CA LEU A 116 8.97 2.33 2.04
C LEU A 116 9.29 1.03 1.28
N ARG A 117 8.55 -0.04 1.56
CA ARG A 117 8.73 -1.36 0.92
C ARG A 117 7.87 -1.55 -0.34
N ASN A 118 7.01 -0.60 -0.69
CA ASN A 118 6.19 -0.66 -1.90
C ASN A 118 6.99 -0.18 -3.11
N THR A 119 7.99 -0.95 -3.52
CA THR A 119 8.95 -0.61 -4.59
C THR A 119 8.65 -1.30 -5.93
N GLY A 120 7.50 -2.01 -6.04
CA GLY A 120 6.98 -2.52 -7.32
C GLY A 120 7.52 -3.89 -7.73
N GLU A 121 8.04 -4.69 -6.81
CA GLU A 121 8.63 -6.00 -7.11
C GLU A 121 7.66 -6.95 -7.83
N ASN A 122 6.37 -6.92 -7.48
CA ASN A 122 5.35 -7.71 -8.18
C ASN A 122 5.34 -7.39 -9.69
N ILE A 123 5.35 -6.10 -10.05
CA ILE A 123 5.34 -5.65 -11.44
C ILE A 123 6.63 -6.07 -12.14
N LEU A 124 7.78 -5.85 -11.50
CA LEU A 124 9.09 -6.20 -12.05
C LEU A 124 9.25 -7.71 -12.26
N MET A 125 8.68 -8.54 -11.37
CA MET A 125 8.76 -9.99 -11.48
C MET A 125 7.76 -10.58 -12.47
N THR A 126 6.57 -9.99 -12.62
CA THR A 126 5.49 -10.61 -13.41
C THR A 126 5.39 -10.08 -14.84
N ARG A 127 5.77 -8.81 -15.07
CA ARG A 127 5.73 -8.21 -16.41
C ARG A 127 6.52 -8.98 -17.46
N PRO A 128 7.75 -9.46 -17.17
CA PRO A 128 8.50 -10.27 -18.14
C PRO A 128 7.81 -11.58 -18.52
N LEU A 129 6.91 -12.08 -17.67
CA LEU A 129 6.13 -13.28 -17.90
C LEU A 129 4.75 -13.00 -18.54
N GLY A 130 4.54 -11.79 -19.07
CA GLY A 130 3.33 -11.43 -19.81
C GLY A 130 2.15 -10.96 -18.93
N ALA A 131 2.36 -10.65 -17.64
CA ALA A 131 1.30 -10.11 -16.82
C ALA A 131 0.79 -8.76 -17.35
N LYS A 132 -0.53 -8.64 -17.49
CA LYS A 132 -1.18 -7.42 -17.94
C LYS A 132 -1.20 -6.39 -16.80
N LEU A 133 -0.70 -5.18 -17.08
CA LEU A 133 -0.77 -4.05 -16.17
C LEU A 133 -2.04 -3.25 -16.46
N VAL A 134 -2.84 -3.00 -15.44
CA VAL A 134 -4.10 -2.23 -15.55
C VAL A 134 -4.16 -1.17 -14.47
N ASN A 135 -4.82 -0.04 -14.76
CA ASN A 135 -5.05 1.05 -13.82
C ASN A 135 -3.76 1.60 -13.15
N MET A 136 -2.65 1.61 -13.88
CA MET A 136 -1.35 2.01 -13.35
C MET A 136 -1.26 3.49 -12.98
N THR A 137 -2.21 4.30 -13.45
CA THR A 137 -2.35 5.72 -13.10
C THR A 137 -3.19 5.95 -11.84
N GLU A 138 -3.84 4.90 -11.33
CA GLU A 138 -4.69 5.02 -10.16
C GLU A 138 -3.86 5.05 -8.88
N PHE A 139 -4.18 6.00 -8.00
CA PHE A 139 -3.48 6.15 -6.74
C PHE A 139 -4.42 6.61 -5.63
N TYR A 140 -4.06 6.31 -4.42
CA TYR A 140 -4.66 6.89 -3.22
C TYR A 140 -3.68 7.87 -2.60
N ALA A 141 -4.11 9.11 -2.43
CA ALA A 141 -3.34 10.13 -1.75
C ALA A 141 -4.10 10.69 -0.54
N GLY A 142 -3.38 11.37 0.31
CA GLY A 142 -3.94 12.05 1.47
C GLY A 142 -2.94 13.04 2.05
N PRO A 143 -3.37 13.93 2.94
CA PRO A 143 -2.51 14.93 3.53
C PRO A 143 -1.36 14.25 4.28
N ILE A 144 -0.20 14.86 4.20
CA ILE A 144 1.02 14.49 4.93
C ILE A 144 1.67 15.77 5.42
N VAL A 145 2.32 15.74 6.56
CA VAL A 145 3.18 16.83 7.03
C VAL A 145 4.53 16.68 6.33
N PRO A 146 4.93 17.61 5.44
CA PRO A 146 6.11 17.41 4.59
C PRO A 146 7.40 17.17 5.38
N GLU A 147 7.58 17.90 6.48
CA GLU A 147 8.82 17.89 7.27
C GLU A 147 9.02 16.59 8.07
N THR A 148 7.92 15.99 8.50
CA THR A 148 7.95 14.80 9.38
C THR A 148 7.44 13.54 8.72
N HIS A 149 6.87 13.65 7.53
CA HIS A 149 6.14 12.58 6.83
C HIS A 149 5.01 11.98 7.69
N ALA A 150 4.59 12.70 8.72
CA ALA A 150 3.53 12.27 9.61
C ALA A 150 2.16 12.35 8.93
N ASN A 151 1.32 11.38 9.24
CA ASN A 151 -0.09 11.41 8.83
C ASN A 151 -0.88 12.28 9.82
N PRO A 152 -1.40 13.45 9.40
CA PRO A 152 -2.20 14.32 10.26
C PRO A 152 -3.62 13.75 10.43
N ALA A 153 -3.73 12.53 10.97
CA ALA A 153 -4.99 11.78 11.03
C ALA A 153 -6.15 12.53 11.69
N ARG A 154 -5.85 13.45 12.63
CA ARG A 154 -6.86 14.29 13.29
C ARG A 154 -7.26 15.51 12.45
N ILE A 155 -6.35 16.03 11.62
CA ILE A 155 -6.58 17.20 10.74
C ILE A 155 -7.14 16.75 9.37
N SER A 156 -6.97 15.49 9.01
CA SER A 156 -7.48 14.95 7.72
C SER A 156 -9.00 14.85 7.65
N ASN A 157 -9.73 15.15 8.72
CA ASN A 157 -11.17 15.37 8.69
C ASN A 157 -11.51 16.75 8.07
N SER A 158 -10.94 17.01 6.91
CA SER A 158 -11.21 18.22 6.13
C SER A 158 -12.68 18.41 5.69
N ALA A 159 -13.56 17.45 6.03
CA ALA A 159 -15.00 17.62 5.90
C ALA A 159 -15.57 18.73 6.82
N TYR A 160 -14.81 19.13 7.84
CA TYR A 160 -15.21 20.19 8.79
C TYR A 160 -14.44 21.50 8.58
N GLY A 161 -13.66 21.61 7.52
CA GLY A 161 -12.87 22.79 7.20
C GLY A 161 -12.88 23.07 5.71
N MET A 162 -12.33 24.20 5.31
CA MET A 162 -12.15 24.59 3.93
C MET A 162 -10.69 24.42 3.50
N ILE A 163 -10.45 23.82 2.35
CA ILE A 163 -9.11 23.67 1.78
C ILE A 163 -8.84 24.86 0.85
N VAL A 164 -7.85 25.65 1.22
CA VAL A 164 -7.44 26.82 0.43
C VAL A 164 -6.02 26.62 -0.13
N GLY A 165 -5.78 27.15 -1.31
CA GLY A 165 -4.47 27.24 -1.92
C GLY A 165 -3.60 28.32 -1.29
N LYS A 166 -2.35 28.43 -1.74
CA LYS A 166 -1.43 29.50 -1.31
C LYS A 166 -1.94 30.90 -1.66
N ASP A 167 -2.82 31.00 -2.65
CA ASP A 167 -3.50 32.23 -3.08
C ASP A 167 -4.75 32.56 -2.24
N GLY A 168 -5.05 31.79 -1.20
CA GLY A 168 -6.20 31.95 -0.34
C GLY A 168 -7.54 31.54 -0.94
N LYS A 169 -7.56 30.98 -2.16
CA LYS A 169 -8.78 30.54 -2.82
C LYS A 169 -9.10 29.09 -2.47
N ARG A 170 -10.39 28.78 -2.38
CA ARG A 170 -10.86 27.39 -2.21
C ARG A 170 -10.45 26.53 -3.40
N CYS A 171 -9.80 25.39 -3.13
CA CYS A 171 -9.23 24.52 -4.17
C CYS A 171 -10.15 23.38 -4.58
N VAL A 172 -11.03 22.91 -3.70
CA VAL A 172 -11.77 21.66 -3.91
C VAL A 172 -13.05 21.65 -3.06
N ASP A 173 -14.01 20.86 -3.46
CA ASP A 173 -15.18 20.56 -2.63
C ASP A 173 -14.82 19.52 -1.55
N GLU A 174 -14.85 19.91 -0.30
CA GLU A 174 -14.49 19.09 0.86
C GLU A 174 -15.52 18.00 1.16
N SER A 175 -16.73 18.08 0.61
CA SER A 175 -17.72 17.00 0.72
C SER A 175 -17.33 15.73 -0.04
N LEU A 176 -16.45 15.86 -1.03
CA LEU A 176 -15.89 14.72 -1.76
C LEU A 176 -15.00 13.88 -0.86
N GLY A 177 -15.06 12.57 -1.03
CA GLY A 177 -14.19 11.66 -0.29
C GLY A 177 -12.70 11.93 -0.53
N GLN A 178 -11.85 11.63 0.46
CA GLN A 178 -10.42 11.93 0.42
C GLN A 178 -9.71 11.45 -0.87
N ALA A 179 -10.07 10.27 -1.37
CA ALA A 179 -9.49 9.73 -2.60
C ALA A 179 -9.76 10.59 -3.83
N ILE A 180 -10.98 11.15 -3.95
CA ILE A 180 -11.38 12.02 -5.07
C ILE A 180 -10.70 13.38 -4.92
N ARG A 181 -10.74 13.97 -3.73
CA ARG A 181 -10.10 15.27 -3.46
C ARG A 181 -8.62 15.27 -3.79
N SER A 182 -7.91 14.19 -3.44
CA SER A 182 -6.47 14.08 -3.71
C SER A 182 -6.12 14.13 -5.20
N LYS A 183 -7.04 13.72 -6.07
CA LYS A 183 -6.87 13.77 -7.53
C LYS A 183 -7.20 15.15 -8.11
N LEU A 184 -8.02 15.94 -7.42
CA LEU A 184 -8.50 17.24 -7.87
C LEU A 184 -7.65 18.41 -7.36
N LEU A 185 -6.81 18.19 -6.34
CA LEU A 185 -5.91 19.25 -5.87
C LEU A 185 -4.88 19.60 -6.94
N PRO A 186 -4.54 20.89 -7.10
CA PRO A 186 -3.50 21.33 -8.03
C PRO A 186 -2.19 20.58 -7.76
N GLN A 187 -1.60 20.09 -8.82
CA GLN A 187 -0.37 19.30 -8.79
C GLN A 187 0.84 20.19 -9.04
#